data_99c28cd52cc21cf44d0e60817749fe8c
#
_entry.id   99c28cd52cc21cf44d0e60817749fe8c
#
_cell.length_a   1.000
_cell.length_b   1.000
_cell.length_c   1.000
_cell.angle_alpha   90.00
_cell.angle_beta   90.00
_cell.angle_gamma   90.00
#
_symmetry.space_group_name_H-M   'P 1'
#
loop_
_entity.id
_entity.type
_entity.pdbx_description
1 polymer ?
#
loop_
_entity_poly.entity_id
_entity_poly.type
_entity_poly.pdbx_seq_one_letter_code
_entity_poly.pdbx_strand_id
1 'polypeptide(L)'
;MKIGITEQGDPSLDSSWIPKLDKVDGAIIISKGFSKLMDDTLLKHSKRLILHQVITGFGGTSMEPHVPRPEQVMDHLVKLVKRGFPIDHVVIRIDPILPSRYVSGLLGPGYHYLFRTLLDNFAIPNGFFRVRYSYCDFYPHVKQRFEAKFGGHVMTGKGIPLGTTLEARDRMEIQRELFRRPQIKFEACCEEFAPKSHQVGCISELDLQLMGLEIPTESETKWKQRPNCLCKFNKTELLNCKHPCYHNCLYCYWKTEEEINPPVVELPV
;
A
#
# COMPACT_ATOMS: atom_id res chain seq x y z
N MET A 1 20.42 3.69 13.86
CA MET A 1 19.36 2.71 13.59
C MET A 1 19.12 2.58 12.10
N LYS A 2 18.98 1.35 11.56
CA LYS A 2 18.69 1.09 10.14
C LYS A 2 17.37 0.36 10.02
N ILE A 3 16.42 0.94 9.31
CA ILE A 3 15.10 0.32 9.07
C ILE A 3 14.99 -0.09 7.60
N GLY A 4 14.72 -1.37 7.38
CA GLY A 4 14.47 -1.93 6.06
C GLY A 4 13.04 -1.64 5.59
N ILE A 5 12.86 -1.56 4.27
CA ILE A 5 11.53 -1.44 3.65
C ILE A 5 11.52 -2.13 2.29
N THR A 6 10.36 -2.63 1.87
CA THR A 6 10.15 -3.21 0.55
C THR A 6 9.16 -2.37 -0.25
N GLU A 7 9.63 -1.27 -0.86
CA GLU A 7 8.77 -0.34 -1.63
C GLU A 7 8.89 -0.50 -3.14
N GLN A 8 10.02 -1.03 -3.64
CA GLN A 8 10.33 -1.05 -5.08
C GLN A 8 9.95 -2.36 -5.78
N GLY A 9 8.95 -3.06 -5.28
CA GLY A 9 8.49 -4.33 -5.83
C GLY A 9 7.49 -5.01 -4.91
N ASP A 10 7.43 -6.35 -4.97
CA ASP A 10 6.61 -7.14 -4.06
C ASP A 10 7.43 -8.29 -3.45
N PRO A 11 7.61 -8.31 -2.13
CA PRO A 11 8.42 -9.31 -1.42
C PRO A 11 7.84 -10.73 -1.46
N SER A 12 6.59 -10.91 -1.88
CA SER A 12 6.01 -12.24 -2.11
C SER A 12 6.50 -12.87 -3.43
N LEU A 13 6.95 -12.02 -4.38
CA LEU A 13 7.44 -12.40 -5.70
C LEU A 13 8.97 -12.36 -5.81
N ASP A 14 9.63 -11.53 -5.01
CA ASP A 14 11.09 -11.36 -4.97
C ASP A 14 11.61 -11.62 -3.57
N SER A 15 12.39 -12.67 -3.39
CA SER A 15 12.96 -13.06 -2.08
C SER A 15 14.29 -12.38 -1.75
N SER A 16 14.80 -11.47 -2.59
CA SER A 16 16.09 -10.78 -2.42
C SER A 16 16.21 -9.95 -1.13
N TRP A 17 15.09 -9.62 -0.51
CA TRP A 17 15.04 -8.91 0.77
C TRP A 17 15.44 -9.78 1.97
N ILE A 18 15.23 -11.10 1.89
CA ILE A 18 15.44 -12.01 3.03
C ILE A 18 16.88 -11.99 3.56
N PRO A 19 17.92 -12.18 2.73
CA PRO A 19 19.31 -12.13 3.22
C PRO A 19 19.76 -10.74 3.66
N LYS A 20 19.02 -9.71 3.34
CA LYS A 20 19.33 -8.32 3.76
C LYS A 20 18.75 -7.98 5.14
N LEU A 21 17.85 -8.80 5.69
CA LEU A 21 17.30 -8.60 7.03
C LEU A 21 18.39 -8.54 8.11
N ASP A 22 19.49 -9.26 7.93
CA ASP A 22 20.59 -9.25 8.91
C ASP A 22 21.38 -7.92 8.93
N LYS A 23 21.12 -7.03 7.96
CA LYS A 23 21.78 -5.71 7.86
C LYS A 23 20.95 -4.56 8.42
N VAL A 24 19.75 -4.85 8.95
CA VAL A 24 18.80 -3.88 9.49
C VAL A 24 18.31 -4.28 10.86
N ASP A 25 17.96 -3.32 11.70
CA ASP A 25 17.49 -3.53 13.06
C ASP A 25 16.03 -4.02 13.06
N GLY A 26 15.21 -3.51 12.12
CA GLY A 26 13.85 -3.92 11.86
C GLY A 26 13.44 -3.63 10.43
N ALA A 27 12.28 -4.12 9.98
CA ALA A 27 11.83 -3.84 8.63
C ALA A 27 10.30 -3.77 8.50
N ILE A 28 9.87 -2.96 7.54
CA ILE A 28 8.49 -2.86 7.06
C ILE A 28 8.38 -3.65 5.76
N ILE A 29 7.60 -4.70 5.76
CA ILE A 29 7.38 -5.57 4.62
C ILE A 29 6.06 -5.19 3.97
N ILE A 30 6.12 -4.59 2.78
CA ILE A 30 4.94 -4.11 2.04
C ILE A 30 4.66 -5.08 0.91
N SER A 31 3.53 -5.77 0.94
CA SER A 31 3.17 -6.77 -0.08
C SER A 31 1.71 -6.72 -0.47
N LYS A 32 1.40 -7.00 -1.73
CA LYS A 32 0.05 -7.28 -2.27
C LYS A 32 -0.27 -8.76 -2.29
N GLY A 33 0.76 -9.58 -2.37
CA GLY A 33 0.66 -11.03 -2.42
C GLY A 33 1.12 -11.70 -1.13
N PHE A 34 1.30 -13.00 -1.25
CA PHE A 34 1.82 -13.85 -0.20
C PHE A 34 2.56 -15.05 -0.81
N SER A 35 3.51 -15.60 -0.08
CA SER A 35 4.20 -16.84 -0.45
C SER A 35 4.64 -17.59 0.80
N LYS A 36 4.82 -18.91 0.68
CA LYS A 36 5.27 -19.73 1.79
C LYS A 36 6.61 -19.25 2.35
N LEU A 37 7.55 -18.88 1.49
CA LEU A 37 8.89 -18.42 1.90
C LEU A 37 8.81 -17.08 2.65
N MET A 38 7.95 -16.16 2.19
CA MET A 38 7.68 -14.90 2.88
C MET A 38 7.10 -15.17 4.28
N ASP A 39 6.09 -16.04 4.39
CA ASP A 39 5.45 -16.38 5.67
C ASP A 39 6.43 -16.99 6.67
N ASP A 40 7.20 -17.96 6.23
CA ASP A 40 8.17 -18.63 7.10
C ASP A 40 9.23 -17.63 7.59
N THR A 41 9.60 -16.64 6.76
CA THR A 41 10.48 -15.53 7.14
C THR A 41 9.82 -14.57 8.12
N LEU A 42 8.56 -14.19 7.87
CA LEU A 42 7.78 -13.31 8.76
C LEU A 42 7.66 -13.94 10.15
N LEU A 43 7.31 -15.22 10.23
CA LEU A 43 7.19 -15.94 11.50
C LEU A 43 8.53 -16.02 12.24
N LYS A 44 9.61 -16.36 11.53
CA LYS A 44 10.96 -16.46 12.09
C LYS A 44 11.44 -15.14 12.70
N HIS A 45 11.09 -14.03 12.07
CA HIS A 45 11.56 -12.69 12.46
C HIS A 45 10.44 -11.78 12.99
N SER A 46 9.33 -12.36 13.45
CA SER A 46 8.09 -11.66 13.80
C SER A 46 8.27 -10.47 14.76
N LYS A 47 9.23 -10.54 15.70
CA LYS A 47 9.48 -9.47 16.68
C LYS A 47 10.04 -8.18 16.07
N ARG A 48 10.66 -8.25 14.88
CA ARG A 48 11.31 -7.10 14.24
C ARG A 48 10.79 -6.77 12.85
N LEU A 49 9.64 -7.37 12.48
CA LEU A 49 8.99 -7.11 11.20
C LEU A 49 7.57 -6.61 11.40
N ILE A 50 7.20 -5.59 10.64
CA ILE A 50 5.82 -5.13 10.48
C ILE A 50 5.38 -5.48 9.07
N LEU A 51 4.25 -6.15 8.92
CA LEU A 51 3.66 -6.49 7.62
C LEU A 51 2.62 -5.43 7.24
N HIS A 52 2.87 -4.70 6.17
CA HIS A 52 1.86 -3.89 5.49
C HIS A 52 1.25 -4.72 4.38
N GLN A 53 0.14 -5.38 4.65
CA GLN A 53 -0.59 -6.11 3.63
C GLN A 53 -1.46 -5.15 2.83
N VAL A 54 -1.14 -4.98 1.57
CA VAL A 54 -1.87 -4.08 0.68
C VAL A 54 -3.12 -4.78 0.16
N ILE A 55 -4.28 -4.19 0.44
CA ILE A 55 -5.60 -4.66 -0.03
C ILE A 55 -6.36 -3.44 -0.56
N THR A 56 -6.35 -3.24 -1.86
CA THR A 56 -7.00 -2.10 -2.51
C THR A 56 -8.46 -2.36 -2.88
N GLY A 57 -8.84 -3.64 -2.90
CA GLY A 57 -10.13 -4.10 -3.43
C GLY A 57 -10.11 -4.39 -4.93
N PHE A 58 -9.02 -4.11 -5.64
CA PHE A 58 -8.93 -4.31 -7.09
C PHE A 58 -8.31 -5.65 -7.50
N GLY A 59 -7.85 -6.46 -6.55
CA GLY A 59 -7.22 -7.75 -6.83
C GLY A 59 -8.07 -8.63 -7.74
N GLY A 60 -7.46 -9.18 -8.80
CA GLY A 60 -8.14 -9.98 -9.83
C GLY A 60 -8.97 -9.19 -10.82
N THR A 61 -8.95 -7.85 -10.79
CA THR A 61 -9.59 -6.99 -11.79
C THR A 61 -8.56 -6.49 -12.81
N SER A 62 -9.05 -5.81 -13.85
CA SER A 62 -8.17 -5.16 -14.84
C SER A 62 -7.29 -4.03 -14.27
N MET A 63 -7.50 -3.61 -13.04
CA MET A 63 -6.64 -2.67 -12.33
C MET A 63 -5.45 -3.36 -11.66
N GLU A 64 -5.65 -4.58 -11.19
CA GLU A 64 -4.67 -5.43 -10.52
C GLU A 64 -4.80 -6.89 -10.98
N PRO A 65 -4.47 -7.20 -12.25
CA PRO A 65 -4.83 -8.47 -12.89
C PRO A 65 -4.23 -9.70 -12.21
N HIS A 66 -3.08 -9.57 -11.59
CA HIS A 66 -2.35 -10.68 -10.97
C HIS A 66 -2.18 -10.53 -9.45
N VAL A 67 -2.86 -9.57 -8.84
CA VAL A 67 -2.94 -9.46 -7.38
C VAL A 67 -4.03 -10.41 -6.88
N PRO A 68 -3.83 -11.15 -5.79
CA PRO A 68 -4.87 -11.98 -5.20
C PRO A 68 -6.10 -11.14 -4.80
N ARG A 69 -7.28 -11.76 -4.86
CA ARG A 69 -8.52 -11.11 -4.43
C ARG A 69 -8.50 -10.81 -2.93
N PRO A 70 -9.22 -9.77 -2.46
CA PRO A 70 -9.27 -9.40 -1.04
C PRO A 70 -9.58 -10.57 -0.11
N GLU A 71 -10.51 -11.45 -0.50
CA GLU A 71 -10.89 -12.63 0.27
C GLU A 71 -9.70 -13.58 0.48
N GLN A 72 -8.95 -13.84 -0.58
CA GLN A 72 -7.79 -14.73 -0.54
C GLN A 72 -6.68 -14.16 0.35
N VAL A 73 -6.44 -12.85 0.25
CA VAL A 73 -5.46 -12.15 1.09
C VAL A 73 -5.88 -12.20 2.56
N MET A 74 -7.16 -11.96 2.85
CA MET A 74 -7.67 -11.97 4.22
C MET A 74 -7.62 -13.36 4.84
N ASP A 75 -8.05 -14.39 4.13
CA ASP A 75 -7.91 -15.78 4.56
C ASP A 75 -6.47 -16.15 4.86
N HIS A 76 -5.54 -15.66 4.04
CA HIS A 76 -4.11 -15.86 4.23
C HIS A 76 -3.61 -15.17 5.51
N LEU A 77 -3.96 -13.89 5.73
CA LEU A 77 -3.57 -13.15 6.93
C LEU A 77 -4.08 -13.81 8.21
N VAL A 78 -5.33 -14.26 8.22
CA VAL A 78 -5.90 -14.98 9.35
C VAL A 78 -5.10 -16.26 9.66
N LYS A 79 -4.69 -17.00 8.61
CA LYS A 79 -3.84 -18.20 8.77
C LYS A 79 -2.45 -17.84 9.30
N LEU A 80 -1.84 -16.76 8.81
CA LEU A 80 -0.53 -16.29 9.27
C LEU A 80 -0.56 -15.91 10.75
N VAL A 81 -1.58 -15.17 11.19
CA VAL A 81 -1.77 -14.81 12.61
C VAL A 81 -2.01 -16.06 13.46
N LYS A 82 -2.84 -17.01 13.00
CA LYS A 82 -3.04 -18.29 13.71
C LYS A 82 -1.76 -19.12 13.84
N ARG A 83 -0.79 -18.96 12.95
CA ARG A 83 0.54 -19.57 13.02
C ARG A 83 1.49 -18.85 13.97
N GLY A 84 1.09 -17.72 14.58
CA GLY A 84 1.83 -17.00 15.60
C GLY A 84 2.45 -15.67 15.15
N PHE A 85 2.15 -15.14 13.96
CA PHE A 85 2.53 -13.77 13.63
C PHE A 85 1.67 -12.78 14.43
N PRO A 86 2.28 -11.78 15.11
CA PRO A 86 1.53 -10.86 15.95
C PRO A 86 0.52 -10.04 15.15
N ILE A 87 -0.72 -10.01 15.57
CA ILE A 87 -1.79 -9.30 14.85
C ILE A 87 -1.59 -7.77 14.83
N ASP A 88 -1.00 -7.21 15.87
CA ASP A 88 -0.64 -5.80 15.98
C ASP A 88 0.54 -5.40 15.08
N HIS A 89 1.33 -6.37 14.61
CA HIS A 89 2.34 -6.19 13.57
C HIS A 89 1.76 -6.20 12.14
N VAL A 90 0.45 -6.45 11.99
CA VAL A 90 -0.22 -6.40 10.68
C VAL A 90 -0.88 -5.04 10.49
N VAL A 91 -0.57 -4.38 9.39
CA VAL A 91 -1.22 -3.15 8.92
C VAL A 91 -1.94 -3.46 7.62
N ILE A 92 -3.25 -3.32 7.60
CA ILE A 92 -4.01 -3.34 6.34
C ILE A 92 -3.73 -2.04 5.60
N ARG A 93 -3.13 -2.13 4.43
CA ARG A 93 -2.76 -0.96 3.64
C ARG A 93 -3.70 -0.79 2.45
N ILE A 94 -4.55 0.24 2.50
CA ILE A 94 -5.46 0.61 1.40
C ILE A 94 -4.76 1.72 0.60
N ASP A 95 -3.92 1.30 -0.34
CA ASP A 95 -3.02 2.17 -1.09
C ASP A 95 -2.76 1.61 -2.50
N PRO A 96 -3.20 2.35 -3.54
CA PRO A 96 -3.83 3.67 -3.45
C PRO A 96 -5.36 3.64 -3.39
N ILE A 97 -5.95 4.67 -2.80
CA ILE A 97 -7.34 5.06 -3.03
C ILE A 97 -7.42 5.76 -4.38
N LEU A 98 -8.28 5.27 -5.27
CA LEU A 98 -8.50 5.87 -6.59
C LEU A 98 -9.75 6.77 -6.60
N PRO A 99 -9.80 7.81 -7.45
CA PRO A 99 -11.03 8.59 -7.66
C PRO A 99 -12.21 7.69 -8.06
N SER A 100 -13.39 7.96 -7.49
CA SER A 100 -14.59 7.15 -7.69
C SER A 100 -14.97 6.93 -9.16
N ARG A 101 -14.66 7.89 -10.04
CA ARG A 101 -14.90 7.78 -11.49
C ARG A 101 -14.20 6.58 -12.15
N TYR A 102 -13.06 6.11 -11.61
CA TYR A 102 -12.35 4.94 -12.12
C TYR A 102 -12.80 3.64 -11.48
N VAL A 103 -13.53 3.73 -10.38
CA VAL A 103 -14.06 2.60 -9.61
C VAL A 103 -15.50 2.30 -10.01
N SER A 104 -16.28 3.34 -10.30
CA SER A 104 -17.66 3.23 -10.75
C SER A 104 -17.74 2.40 -12.03
N GLY A 105 -18.52 1.33 -12.00
CA GLY A 105 -18.63 0.39 -13.11
C GLY A 105 -17.70 -0.84 -13.02
N LEU A 106 -16.69 -0.82 -12.14
CA LEU A 106 -15.87 -2.00 -11.84
C LEU A 106 -16.32 -2.69 -10.54
N LEU A 107 -16.47 -1.92 -9.47
CA LEU A 107 -16.64 -2.45 -8.11
C LEU A 107 -17.72 -1.71 -7.29
N GLY A 108 -18.63 -0.98 -7.90
CA GLY A 108 -19.70 -0.30 -7.20
C GLY A 108 -19.76 1.22 -7.44
N PRO A 109 -20.52 1.97 -6.63
CA PRO A 109 -20.85 3.37 -6.92
C PRO A 109 -19.70 4.36 -6.67
N GLY A 110 -18.60 3.91 -6.02
CA GLY A 110 -17.45 4.74 -5.77
C GLY A 110 -16.47 4.12 -4.77
N TYR A 111 -15.29 4.74 -4.64
CA TYR A 111 -14.24 4.17 -3.80
C TYR A 111 -14.61 4.14 -2.30
N HIS A 112 -15.38 5.10 -1.81
CA HIS A 112 -15.84 5.10 -0.41
C HIS A 112 -16.66 3.85 -0.07
N TYR A 113 -17.43 3.32 -1.02
CA TYR A 113 -18.17 2.06 -0.86
C TYR A 113 -17.20 0.89 -0.75
N LEU A 114 -16.21 0.82 -1.66
CA LEU A 114 -15.18 -0.20 -1.62
C LEU A 114 -14.36 -0.12 -0.32
N PHE A 115 -13.96 1.09 0.08
CA PHE A 115 -13.24 1.34 1.33
C PHE A 115 -14.03 0.83 2.55
N ARG A 116 -15.32 1.16 2.61
CA ARG A 116 -16.23 0.65 3.65
C ARG A 116 -16.29 -0.88 3.63
N THR A 117 -16.45 -1.48 2.47
CA THR A 117 -16.51 -2.95 2.30
C THR A 117 -15.23 -3.62 2.80
N LEU A 118 -14.06 -3.06 2.49
CA LEU A 118 -12.77 -3.57 2.99
C LEU A 118 -12.68 -3.53 4.51
N LEU A 119 -13.20 -2.49 5.13
CA LEU A 119 -13.20 -2.37 6.59
C LEU A 119 -14.22 -3.29 7.25
N ASP A 120 -15.48 -3.26 6.80
CA ASP A 120 -16.59 -3.91 7.48
C ASP A 120 -16.67 -5.41 7.22
N ASN A 121 -16.24 -5.87 6.03
CA ASN A 121 -16.32 -7.28 5.67
C ASN A 121 -14.99 -8.03 5.86
N PHE A 122 -13.87 -7.31 5.90
CA PHE A 122 -12.56 -7.97 5.98
C PHE A 122 -11.75 -7.57 7.21
N ALA A 123 -11.45 -6.29 7.43
CA ALA A 123 -10.54 -5.89 8.50
C ALA A 123 -11.16 -6.11 9.89
N ILE A 124 -12.31 -5.48 10.17
CA ILE A 124 -12.96 -5.50 11.48
C ILE A 124 -13.34 -6.90 11.95
N PRO A 125 -14.05 -7.74 11.13
CA PRO A 125 -14.46 -9.07 11.57
C PRO A 125 -13.30 -10.00 11.91
N ASN A 126 -12.11 -9.72 11.37
CA ASN A 126 -10.90 -10.52 11.59
C ASN A 126 -9.94 -9.89 12.61
N GLY A 127 -10.34 -8.80 13.28
CA GLY A 127 -9.55 -8.18 14.36
C GLY A 127 -8.38 -7.31 13.88
N PHE A 128 -8.33 -6.93 12.60
CA PHE A 128 -7.29 -6.04 12.08
C PHE A 128 -7.72 -4.59 12.26
N PHE A 129 -7.20 -3.94 13.29
CA PHE A 129 -7.57 -2.56 13.67
C PHE A 129 -6.52 -1.51 13.33
N ARG A 130 -5.46 -1.86 12.60
CA ARG A 130 -4.50 -0.91 12.03
C ARG A 130 -4.70 -0.81 10.53
N VAL A 131 -5.06 0.37 10.05
CA VAL A 131 -5.32 0.62 8.64
C VAL A 131 -4.53 1.82 8.17
N ARG A 132 -3.65 1.62 7.18
CA ARG A 132 -2.90 2.69 6.52
C ARG A 132 -3.49 2.97 5.15
N TYR A 133 -3.63 4.25 4.79
CA TYR A 133 -4.20 4.64 3.52
C TYR A 133 -3.45 5.79 2.87
N SER A 134 -3.49 5.85 1.54
CA SER A 134 -3.09 7.02 0.75
C SER A 134 -3.86 7.10 -0.56
N TYR A 135 -3.97 8.31 -1.10
CA TYR A 135 -4.59 8.54 -2.40
C TYR A 135 -3.57 8.35 -3.54
N CYS A 136 -4.06 7.99 -4.72
CA CYS A 136 -3.22 7.78 -5.88
C CYS A 136 -2.57 9.08 -6.36
N ASP A 137 -1.24 9.07 -6.46
CA ASP A 137 -0.50 10.10 -7.19
C ASP A 137 -0.44 9.73 -8.67
N PHE A 138 -1.11 10.52 -9.51
CA PHE A 138 -1.07 10.33 -10.95
C PHE A 138 0.21 10.95 -11.53
N TYR A 139 1.32 10.20 -11.53
CA TYR A 139 2.50 10.56 -12.29
C TYR A 139 2.19 10.61 -13.80
N PRO A 140 2.95 11.34 -14.63
CA PRO A 140 2.64 11.48 -16.06
C PRO A 140 2.39 10.17 -16.79
N HIS A 141 3.22 9.16 -16.60
CA HIS A 141 3.08 7.83 -17.20
C HIS A 141 1.90 7.03 -16.63
N VAL A 142 1.56 7.20 -15.35
CA VAL A 142 0.35 6.60 -14.75
C VAL A 142 -0.90 7.24 -15.37
N LYS A 143 -0.87 8.57 -15.53
CA LYS A 143 -1.94 9.32 -16.17
C LYS A 143 -2.21 8.82 -17.58
N GLN A 144 -1.17 8.69 -18.42
CA GLN A 144 -1.28 8.20 -19.79
C GLN A 144 -1.96 6.82 -19.86
N ARG A 145 -1.60 5.90 -18.95
CA ARG A 145 -2.22 4.58 -18.88
C ARG A 145 -3.71 4.62 -18.52
N PHE A 146 -4.09 5.52 -17.61
CA PHE A 146 -5.49 5.70 -17.27
C PHE A 146 -6.27 6.34 -18.43
N GLU A 147 -5.69 7.32 -19.12
CA GLU A 147 -6.28 7.94 -20.32
C GLU A 147 -6.46 6.91 -21.44
N ALA A 148 -5.47 6.08 -21.68
CA ALA A 148 -5.56 5.01 -22.67
C ALA A 148 -6.64 3.97 -22.34
N LYS A 149 -6.79 3.64 -21.05
CA LYS A 149 -7.74 2.61 -20.61
C LYS A 149 -9.19 3.09 -20.51
N PHE A 150 -9.40 4.30 -19.99
CA PHE A 150 -10.75 4.81 -19.64
C PHE A 150 -11.22 5.89 -20.60
N GLY A 151 -10.37 6.37 -21.49
CA GLY A 151 -10.65 7.53 -22.35
C GLY A 151 -10.70 8.85 -21.59
N GLY A 152 -10.53 9.97 -22.31
CA GLY A 152 -10.63 11.31 -21.74
C GLY A 152 -9.41 11.74 -20.91
N HIS A 153 -9.43 13.00 -20.45
CA HIS A 153 -8.33 13.55 -19.67
C HIS A 153 -8.38 13.11 -18.22
N VAL A 154 -7.32 12.44 -17.76
CA VAL A 154 -7.08 12.20 -16.34
C VAL A 154 -6.53 13.48 -15.74
N MET A 155 -7.31 14.09 -14.85
CA MET A 155 -6.86 15.26 -14.12
C MET A 155 -5.88 14.84 -13.03
N THR A 156 -4.64 15.34 -13.08
CA THR A 156 -3.57 14.97 -12.17
C THR A 156 -3.66 15.70 -10.84
N GLY A 157 -3.33 15.01 -9.74
CA GLY A 157 -3.28 15.61 -8.41
C GLY A 157 -2.17 16.66 -8.19
N LYS A 158 -1.16 16.76 -9.06
CA LYS A 158 -0.18 17.85 -9.03
C LYS A 158 -0.63 18.98 -9.95
N GLY A 159 -0.97 20.14 -9.36
CA GLY A 159 -1.29 21.36 -10.11
C GLY A 159 -2.77 21.55 -10.41
N ILE A 160 -3.64 20.65 -10.03
CA ILE A 160 -5.05 20.95 -9.95
C ILE A 160 -5.28 21.49 -8.55
N PRO A 161 -5.88 22.70 -8.44
CA PRO A 161 -6.45 23.10 -7.18
C PRO A 161 -7.30 21.93 -6.69
N LEU A 162 -7.22 21.60 -5.44
CA LEU A 162 -8.09 20.65 -4.74
C LEU A 162 -9.56 21.01 -4.87
N GLY A 163 -10.06 21.12 -6.04
CA GLY A 163 -11.29 21.80 -6.31
C GLY A 163 -12.06 21.29 -7.51
N THR A 164 -11.77 20.13 -8.04
CA THR A 164 -12.87 19.48 -8.75
C THR A 164 -13.83 18.99 -7.67
N THR A 165 -15.06 19.46 -7.70
CA THR A 165 -16.13 19.12 -6.76
C THR A 165 -16.28 17.61 -6.51
N LEU A 166 -15.88 16.75 -7.47
CA LEU A 166 -15.93 15.29 -7.37
C LEU A 166 -14.82 14.73 -6.46
N GLU A 167 -13.56 15.17 -6.60
CA GLU A 167 -12.46 14.65 -5.78
C GLU A 167 -12.56 15.14 -4.32
N ALA A 168 -13.02 16.36 -4.11
CA ALA A 168 -13.33 16.86 -2.76
C ALA A 168 -14.44 16.03 -2.11
N ARG A 169 -15.47 15.67 -2.88
CA ARG A 169 -16.55 14.80 -2.41
C ARG A 169 -16.05 13.41 -2.04
N ASP A 170 -15.25 12.78 -2.89
CA ASP A 170 -14.68 11.46 -2.63
C ASP A 170 -13.86 11.46 -1.33
N ARG A 171 -13.04 12.49 -1.10
CA ARG A 171 -12.28 12.65 0.14
C ARG A 171 -13.17 12.84 1.36
N MET A 172 -14.23 13.64 1.24
CA MET A 172 -15.20 13.83 2.33
C MET A 172 -15.92 12.51 2.68
N GLU A 173 -16.30 11.72 1.69
CA GLU A 173 -16.94 10.42 1.93
C GLU A 173 -15.97 9.44 2.62
N ILE A 174 -14.70 9.38 2.19
CA ILE A 174 -13.69 8.58 2.90
C ILE A 174 -13.52 9.08 4.34
N GLN A 175 -13.40 10.39 4.57
CA GLN A 175 -13.29 10.94 5.93
C GLN A 175 -14.48 10.55 6.80
N ARG A 176 -15.71 10.57 6.27
CA ARG A 176 -16.89 10.11 7.00
C ARG A 176 -16.78 8.63 7.40
N GLU A 177 -16.25 7.80 6.52
CA GLU A 177 -16.01 6.37 6.82
C GLU A 177 -14.97 6.19 7.93
N LEU A 178 -13.93 7.06 7.99
CA LEU A 178 -12.94 7.04 9.08
C LEU A 178 -13.58 7.37 10.43
N PHE A 179 -14.37 8.46 10.47
CA PHE A 179 -15.04 8.90 11.73
C PHE A 179 -16.07 7.89 12.27
N ARG A 180 -16.68 7.09 11.41
CA ARG A 180 -17.65 6.07 11.81
C ARG A 180 -17.04 4.86 12.50
N ARG A 181 -15.69 4.72 12.48
CA ARG A 181 -14.97 3.54 12.98
C ARG A 181 -13.86 3.91 13.97
N PRO A 182 -14.24 4.48 15.13
CA PRO A 182 -13.26 4.94 16.11
C PRO A 182 -12.38 3.82 16.70
N GLN A 183 -12.80 2.56 16.54
CA GLN A 183 -12.03 1.39 16.96
C GLN A 183 -10.82 1.11 16.06
N ILE A 184 -10.78 1.67 14.83
CA ILE A 184 -9.67 1.49 13.90
C ILE A 184 -8.65 2.61 14.10
N LYS A 185 -7.39 2.23 14.23
CA LYS A 185 -6.26 3.15 14.14
C LYS A 185 -5.95 3.43 12.68
N PHE A 186 -6.44 4.56 12.19
CA PHE A 186 -6.13 5.02 10.85
C PHE A 186 -4.80 5.76 10.80
N GLU A 187 -4.00 5.45 9.79
CA GLU A 187 -2.69 6.03 9.50
C GLU A 187 -2.67 6.53 8.05
N ALA A 188 -2.44 7.83 7.85
CA ALA A 188 -2.41 8.47 6.54
C ALA A 188 -0.97 8.75 6.12
N CYS A 189 -0.52 8.18 5.02
CA CYS A 189 0.83 8.35 4.52
C CYS A 189 0.89 9.44 3.43
N CYS A 190 1.58 10.55 3.70
CA CYS A 190 1.73 11.69 2.78
C CYS A 190 0.41 12.37 2.38
N GLU A 191 -0.60 12.35 3.25
CA GLU A 191 -1.92 12.92 2.99
C GLU A 191 -2.11 14.21 3.78
N GLU A 192 -1.95 15.35 3.11
CA GLU A 192 -2.06 16.69 3.71
C GLU A 192 -3.44 16.97 4.30
N PHE A 193 -4.49 16.43 3.67
CA PHE A 193 -5.88 16.65 4.07
C PHE A 193 -6.41 15.63 5.07
N ALA A 194 -5.61 14.66 5.44
CA ALA A 194 -5.96 13.73 6.50
C ALA A 194 -5.95 14.46 7.86
N PRO A 195 -6.80 14.04 8.82
CA PRO A 195 -6.71 14.54 10.18
C PRO A 195 -5.26 14.42 10.69
N LYS A 196 -4.77 15.48 11.36
CA LYS A 196 -3.37 15.49 11.85
C LYS A 196 -3.02 14.28 12.73
N SER A 197 -3.99 13.79 13.50
CA SER A 197 -3.86 12.58 14.32
C SER A 197 -3.66 11.30 13.51
N HIS A 198 -4.00 11.30 12.22
CA HIS A 198 -3.80 10.15 11.33
C HIS A 198 -2.50 10.26 10.53
N GLN A 199 -1.91 11.45 10.40
CA GLN A 199 -0.74 11.64 9.55
C GLN A 199 0.50 10.94 10.12
N VAL A 200 1.10 10.07 9.32
CA VAL A 200 2.29 9.30 9.69
C VAL A 200 3.31 9.24 8.54
N GLY A 201 4.54 8.90 8.86
CA GLY A 201 5.55 8.52 7.87
C GLY A 201 5.32 7.10 7.34
N CYS A 202 6.14 6.69 6.36
CA CYS A 202 6.15 5.29 5.87
C CYS A 202 6.51 4.31 6.99
N ILE A 203 7.32 4.76 7.94
CA ILE A 203 7.63 4.12 9.21
C ILE A 203 7.02 5.00 10.29
N SER A 204 6.08 4.49 11.07
CA SER A 204 5.47 5.22 12.18
C SER A 204 6.23 4.95 13.49
N GLU A 205 6.04 5.81 14.48
CA GLU A 205 6.58 5.60 15.81
C GLU A 205 6.03 4.29 16.44
N LEU A 206 4.77 3.96 16.16
CA LEU A 206 4.19 2.69 16.60
C LEU A 206 4.87 1.49 15.97
N ASP A 207 5.29 1.57 14.69
CA ASP A 207 6.03 0.49 14.06
C ASP A 207 7.34 0.22 14.81
N LEU A 208 8.06 1.28 15.21
CA LEU A 208 9.30 1.15 15.99
C LEU A 208 9.04 0.56 17.37
N GLN A 209 8.01 1.05 18.08
CA GLN A 209 7.64 0.54 19.41
C GLN A 209 7.32 -0.96 19.36
N LEU A 210 6.52 -1.40 18.38
CA LEU A 210 6.17 -2.81 18.21
C LEU A 210 7.38 -3.68 17.88
N MET A 211 8.36 -3.14 17.14
CA MET A 211 9.62 -3.83 16.88
C MET A 211 10.62 -3.76 18.05
N GLY A 212 10.27 -3.09 19.16
CA GLY A 212 11.15 -2.90 20.31
C GLY A 212 12.33 -1.96 20.04
N LEU A 213 12.18 -1.05 19.08
CA LEU A 213 13.22 -0.10 18.69
C LEU A 213 12.99 1.28 19.31
N GLU A 214 14.09 1.98 19.61
CA GLU A 214 14.03 3.34 20.15
C GLU A 214 13.45 4.33 19.14
N ILE A 215 12.68 5.30 19.61
CA ILE A 215 12.17 6.39 18.79
C ILE A 215 13.20 7.52 18.84
N PRO A 216 13.88 7.87 17.74
CA PRO A 216 14.79 9.00 17.72
C PRO A 216 14.06 10.31 18.02
N THR A 217 14.67 11.14 18.86
CA THR A 217 14.15 12.46 19.25
C THR A 217 14.22 13.48 18.12
N GLU A 218 15.19 13.32 17.22
CA GLU A 218 15.41 14.18 16.06
C GLU A 218 15.19 13.42 14.75
N SER A 219 14.82 14.16 13.70
CA SER A 219 14.67 13.58 12.35
C SER A 219 16.05 13.26 11.78
N GLU A 220 16.31 11.98 11.50
CA GLU A 220 17.50 11.49 10.82
C GLU A 220 17.43 11.61 9.30
N THR A 221 16.25 11.94 8.74
CA THR A 221 16.04 12.00 7.29
C THR A 221 16.67 13.23 6.66
N LYS A 222 17.65 13.00 5.81
CA LYS A 222 18.24 14.04 4.94
C LYS A 222 17.40 14.29 3.68
N TRP A 223 16.53 13.37 3.29
CA TRP A 223 15.78 13.40 2.03
C TRP A 223 14.32 13.12 2.23
N LYS A 224 13.45 14.07 1.86
CA LYS A 224 11.99 13.85 1.77
C LYS A 224 11.65 13.29 0.39
N GLN A 225 11.00 12.14 0.35
CA GLN A 225 10.57 11.53 -0.92
C GLN A 225 9.43 12.30 -1.59
N ARG A 226 8.57 12.92 -0.80
CA ARG A 226 7.43 13.74 -1.25
C ARG A 226 7.33 15.00 -0.39
N PRO A 227 6.71 16.08 -0.89
CA PRO A 227 6.59 17.35 -0.14
C PRO A 227 5.99 17.16 1.26
N ASN A 228 4.97 16.33 1.41
CA ASN A 228 4.24 16.12 2.68
C ASN A 228 4.67 14.84 3.41
N CYS A 229 5.86 14.31 3.10
CA CYS A 229 6.37 13.13 3.78
C CYS A 229 6.78 13.45 5.22
N LEU A 230 6.21 12.72 6.17
CA LEU A 230 6.51 12.82 7.60
C LEU A 230 7.56 11.78 8.07
N CYS A 231 8.24 11.12 7.15
CA CYS A 231 9.30 10.17 7.52
C CYS A 231 10.41 10.88 8.29
N LYS A 232 10.68 10.40 9.49
CA LYS A 232 11.77 10.91 10.36
C LYS A 232 13.06 10.08 10.25
N PHE A 233 12.97 8.91 9.59
CA PHE A 233 14.04 7.91 9.59
C PHE A 233 14.55 7.62 8.19
N ASN A 234 15.86 7.35 8.09
CA ASN A 234 16.43 6.83 6.87
C ASN A 234 15.98 5.37 6.69
N LYS A 235 15.42 5.08 5.53
CA LYS A 235 14.98 3.74 5.17
C LYS A 235 15.91 3.12 4.12
N THR A 236 16.13 1.83 4.26
CA THR A 236 16.95 1.04 3.34
C THR A 236 16.04 0.14 2.53
N GLU A 237 16.03 0.30 1.19
CA GLU A 237 15.30 -0.63 0.31
C GLU A 237 15.92 -2.03 0.39
N LEU A 238 15.08 -3.02 0.64
CA LEU A 238 15.51 -4.40 0.78
C LEU A 238 15.39 -5.21 -0.51
N LEU A 239 14.51 -4.84 -1.44
CA LEU A 239 14.43 -5.49 -2.74
C LEU A 239 15.62 -5.08 -3.63
N ASN A 240 16.01 -5.94 -4.56
CA ASN A 240 17.23 -5.72 -5.34
C ASN A 240 17.08 -4.63 -6.38
N CYS A 241 15.95 -4.44 -6.94
CA CYS A 241 15.64 -3.31 -7.83
C CYS A 241 14.22 -3.35 -8.36
N LYS A 242 13.93 -2.34 -9.18
CA LYS A 242 12.76 -2.12 -10.00
C LYS A 242 12.57 -3.21 -11.06
N HIS A 243 12.43 -4.47 -10.63
CA HIS A 243 12.08 -5.54 -11.58
C HIS A 243 10.63 -5.39 -12.02
N PRO A 244 10.30 -5.83 -13.25
CA PRO A 244 8.91 -5.92 -13.67
C PRO A 244 8.16 -6.77 -12.65
N CYS A 245 7.31 -6.11 -11.86
CA CYS A 245 6.50 -6.80 -10.87
C CYS A 245 5.34 -7.50 -11.60
N TYR A 246 5.22 -8.82 -11.43
CA TYR A 246 4.19 -9.63 -12.07
C TYR A 246 2.75 -9.18 -11.77
N HIS A 247 2.50 -8.48 -10.67
CA HIS A 247 1.16 -7.97 -10.32
C HIS A 247 0.54 -7.07 -11.38
N ASN A 248 1.34 -6.39 -12.17
CA ASN A 248 0.92 -5.58 -13.31
C ASN A 248 -0.16 -4.53 -13.00
N CYS A 249 -0.06 -3.88 -11.85
CA CYS A 249 -1.02 -2.87 -11.42
C CYS A 249 -1.03 -1.66 -12.38
N LEU A 250 -2.21 -1.23 -12.81
CA LEU A 250 -2.37 -0.11 -13.75
C LEU A 250 -1.78 1.20 -13.22
N TYR A 251 -1.90 1.45 -11.92
CA TYR A 251 -1.44 2.67 -11.24
C TYR A 251 0.02 2.58 -10.73
N CYS A 252 0.76 1.52 -11.05
CA CYS A 252 2.12 1.36 -10.57
C CYS A 252 3.04 2.46 -11.14
N TYR A 253 3.60 3.29 -10.26
CA TYR A 253 4.49 4.38 -10.66
C TYR A 253 5.93 3.94 -10.92
N TRP A 254 6.28 2.71 -10.54
CA TRP A 254 7.60 2.12 -10.81
C TRP A 254 7.73 1.52 -12.22
N LYS A 255 6.62 1.23 -12.90
CA LYS A 255 6.62 0.63 -14.23
C LYS A 255 6.71 1.67 -15.34
N THR A 256 7.55 1.40 -16.33
CA THR A 256 7.55 2.08 -17.62
C THR A 256 6.45 1.53 -18.52
N GLU A 257 6.14 2.22 -19.65
CA GLU A 257 5.12 1.76 -20.60
C GLU A 257 5.50 0.44 -21.28
N GLU A 258 6.78 0.24 -21.56
CA GLU A 258 7.31 -0.99 -22.18
C GLU A 258 7.11 -2.23 -21.30
N GLU A 259 7.12 -2.06 -19.97
CA GLU A 259 6.92 -3.15 -19.01
C GLU A 259 5.45 -3.53 -18.82
N ILE A 260 4.52 -2.65 -19.21
CA ILE A 260 3.08 -2.88 -19.06
C ILE A 260 2.47 -3.46 -20.33
N ASN A 261 2.99 -3.05 -21.48
CA ASN A 261 2.66 -3.59 -22.79
C ASN A 261 3.93 -4.19 -23.40
N PRO A 262 4.40 -5.34 -22.95
CA PRO A 262 5.51 -5.99 -23.62
C PRO A 262 5.11 -6.19 -25.09
N PRO A 263 6.02 -5.94 -26.04
CA PRO A 263 5.75 -6.20 -27.43
C PRO A 263 5.26 -7.65 -27.58
N VAL A 264 4.20 -7.85 -28.35
CA VAL A 264 3.66 -9.18 -28.63
C VAL A 264 4.79 -9.98 -29.25
N VAL A 265 5.39 -10.88 -28.48
CA VAL A 265 6.35 -11.86 -29.02
C VAL A 265 5.49 -12.84 -29.80
N GLU A 266 5.44 -12.68 -31.13
CA GLU A 266 4.91 -13.74 -31.99
C GLU A 266 5.72 -15.01 -31.71
N LEU A 267 5.09 -15.97 -31.07
CA LEU A 267 5.70 -17.30 -30.91
C LEU A 267 5.86 -17.87 -32.32
N PRO A 268 7.05 -18.34 -32.70
CA PRO A 268 7.23 -19.01 -33.97
C PRO A 268 6.27 -20.20 -34.04
N VAL A 269 5.51 -20.27 -35.15
CA VAL A 269 4.54 -21.32 -35.48
C VAL A 269 5.28 -22.65 -35.72
#